data_737fc0bd705b09b3831163efad0a81ac
#
_entry.id   737fc0bd705b09b3831163efad0a81ac
#
_cell.length_a   1.000
_cell.length_b   1.000
_cell.length_c   1.000
_cell.angle_alpha   90.00
_cell.angle_beta   90.00
_cell.angle_gamma   90.00
#
_symmetry.space_group_name_H-M   'P 1'
#
loop_
_entity.id
_entity.type
_entity.pdbx_description
1 polymer ?
#
loop_
_entity_poly.entity_id
_entity_poly.type
_entity_poly.pdbx_seq_one_letter_code
_entity_poly.pdbx_strand_id
1 'polypeptide(L)'
;MPAALLATFWLEPDTDEAQRLAPRPQLPILPVDRSKLGEIVPRFVACWRARSDAQRAAAVLDEVVQILAPTECREPVLDSRVSRAREILHSAPDRRVPIADVAARVSLSPSRLAHLVRAEMGMPARRYLLWLRLRDAVGELTRGASITEAAHAAGFADAAHLSRTFRRMLGFTPSTALRVSKFVQDMPAGR
;
A
#
# COMPACT_ATOMS: atom_id res chain seq x y z
N MET A 1 -11.41 22.12 20.55
CA MET A 1 -11.71 21.27 19.39
C MET A 1 -11.30 19.86 19.74
N PRO A 2 -12.17 18.84 19.68
CA PRO A 2 -11.73 17.46 19.85
C PRO A 2 -10.71 17.15 18.76
N ALA A 3 -9.58 16.56 19.12
CA ALA A 3 -8.58 16.10 18.17
C ALA A 3 -9.24 15.08 17.23
N ALA A 4 -9.25 15.37 15.93
CA ALA A 4 -9.74 14.44 14.94
C ALA A 4 -8.76 13.27 14.84
N LEU A 5 -9.24 12.05 15.03
CA LEU A 5 -8.47 10.83 14.79
C LEU A 5 -8.61 10.45 13.31
N LEU A 6 -7.50 10.41 12.59
CA LEU A 6 -7.43 9.91 11.23
C LEU A 6 -6.73 8.55 11.25
N ALA A 7 -7.41 7.53 10.80
CA ALA A 7 -6.81 6.22 10.52
C ALA A 7 -6.71 6.04 9.01
N THR A 8 -5.54 5.65 8.52
CA THR A 8 -5.29 5.35 7.12
C THR A 8 -4.78 3.92 7.01
N PHE A 9 -5.50 3.10 6.27
CA PHE A 9 -5.09 1.74 5.96
C PHE A 9 -4.55 1.71 4.54
N TRP A 10 -3.42 1.06 4.37
CA TRP A 10 -2.82 0.84 3.06
C TRP A 10 -2.85 -0.64 2.75
N LEU A 11 -3.59 -0.96 1.72
CA LEU A 11 -3.63 -2.30 1.18
C LEU A 11 -2.63 -2.41 0.04
N GLU A 12 -1.88 -3.48 0.02
CA GLU A 12 -1.06 -3.78 -1.15
C GLU A 12 -1.99 -4.10 -2.33
N PRO A 13 -1.79 -3.46 -3.50
CA PRO A 13 -2.72 -3.60 -4.64
C PRO A 13 -2.91 -5.03 -5.14
N ASP A 14 -2.06 -5.92 -4.70
CA ASP A 14 -1.98 -7.32 -5.09
C ASP A 14 -2.51 -8.28 -4.02
N THR A 15 -3.02 -7.79 -2.91
CA THR A 15 -3.68 -8.63 -1.92
C THR A 15 -5.15 -8.86 -2.28
N ASP A 16 -5.68 -9.98 -1.80
CA ASP A 16 -7.10 -10.31 -2.01
C ASP A 16 -8.01 -9.22 -1.45
N GLU A 17 -7.63 -8.60 -0.32
CA GLU A 17 -8.35 -7.51 0.32
C GLU A 17 -8.38 -6.26 -0.59
N ALA A 18 -7.24 -5.90 -1.18
CA ALA A 18 -7.17 -4.78 -2.11
C ALA A 18 -7.97 -5.05 -3.38
N GLN A 19 -7.93 -6.27 -3.89
CA GLN A 19 -8.70 -6.67 -5.06
C GLN A 19 -10.21 -6.67 -4.79
N ARG A 20 -10.63 -7.10 -3.60
CA ARG A 20 -12.02 -7.04 -3.16
C ARG A 20 -12.54 -5.61 -2.99
N LEU A 21 -11.66 -4.69 -2.61
CA LEU A 21 -11.96 -3.27 -2.46
C LEU A 21 -11.64 -2.45 -3.71
N ALA A 22 -11.05 -3.06 -4.76
CA ALA A 22 -10.60 -2.34 -5.95
C ALA A 22 -11.71 -1.46 -6.51
N PRO A 23 -11.49 -0.15 -6.63
CA PRO A 23 -12.50 0.75 -7.13
C PRO A 23 -12.80 0.40 -8.59
N ARG A 24 -14.06 0.41 -8.95
CA ARG A 24 -14.43 0.45 -10.36
C ARG A 24 -13.71 1.63 -11.00
N PRO A 25 -13.12 1.47 -12.20
CA PRO A 25 -12.21 2.47 -12.82
C PRO A 25 -12.76 3.91 -12.89
N GLN A 26 -14.02 4.11 -12.59
CA GLN A 26 -14.76 5.36 -12.79
C GLN A 26 -15.04 6.15 -11.51
N LEU A 27 -14.74 5.60 -10.32
CA LEU A 27 -15.05 6.29 -9.05
C LEU A 27 -13.80 6.27 -8.13
N PRO A 28 -13.02 7.37 -8.13
CA PRO A 28 -11.80 7.46 -7.32
C PRO A 28 -12.06 7.51 -5.80
N ILE A 29 -13.28 7.84 -5.38
CA ILE A 29 -13.68 7.93 -3.97
C ILE A 29 -15.11 7.39 -3.86
N LEU A 30 -15.29 6.33 -3.08
CA LEU A 30 -16.61 5.79 -2.76
C LEU A 30 -17.03 6.30 -1.38
N PRO A 31 -18.18 6.99 -1.28
CA PRO A 31 -18.73 7.30 0.02
C PRO A 31 -19.16 6.00 0.71
N VAL A 32 -18.70 5.83 1.94
CA VAL A 32 -19.08 4.69 2.77
C VAL A 32 -20.17 5.10 3.74
N ASP A 33 -21.21 4.28 3.83
CA ASP A 33 -22.22 4.46 4.84
C ASP A 33 -21.62 4.29 6.23
N ARG A 34 -21.59 5.36 7.00
CA ARG A 34 -20.99 5.40 8.34
C ARG A 34 -21.69 4.45 9.31
N SER A 35 -22.97 4.10 9.08
CA SER A 35 -23.69 3.14 9.91
C SER A 35 -23.03 1.75 9.86
N LYS A 36 -22.47 1.37 8.71
CA LYS A 36 -21.75 0.10 8.54
C LYS A 36 -20.44 0.01 9.34
N LEU A 37 -19.87 1.15 9.71
CA LEU A 37 -18.62 1.25 10.46
C LEU A 37 -18.83 1.57 11.96
N GLY A 38 -20.08 1.65 12.42
CA GLY A 38 -20.44 2.11 13.75
C GLY A 38 -19.73 1.36 14.88
N GLU A 39 -19.64 0.06 14.78
CA GLU A 39 -18.99 -0.81 15.77
C GLU A 39 -17.46 -0.91 15.60
N ILE A 40 -16.97 -0.72 14.39
CA ILE A 40 -15.55 -0.87 14.08
C ILE A 40 -14.73 0.31 14.58
N VAL A 41 -15.25 1.52 14.43
CA VAL A 41 -14.52 2.73 14.83
C VAL A 41 -14.14 2.73 16.32
N PRO A 42 -15.04 2.40 17.27
CA PRO A 42 -14.69 2.25 18.68
C PRO A 42 -13.61 1.18 18.92
N ARG A 43 -13.72 0.04 18.26
CA ARG A 43 -12.75 -1.07 18.38
C ARG A 43 -11.37 -0.68 17.86
N PHE A 44 -11.32 0.00 16.72
CA PHE A 44 -10.08 0.54 16.17
C PHE A 44 -9.44 1.55 17.12
N VAL A 45 -10.23 2.46 17.69
CA VAL A 45 -9.76 3.44 18.69
C VAL A 45 -9.25 2.72 19.95
N ALA A 46 -9.91 1.65 20.38
CA ALA A 46 -9.48 0.83 21.52
C ALA A 46 -8.14 0.14 21.23
N CYS A 47 -7.98 -0.49 20.06
CA CYS A 47 -6.71 -1.08 19.61
C CYS A 47 -5.57 -0.05 19.61
N TRP A 48 -5.83 1.12 19.06
CA TRP A 48 -4.84 2.19 19.02
C TRP A 48 -4.45 2.70 20.42
N ARG A 49 -5.44 2.91 21.32
CA ARG A 49 -5.19 3.35 22.71
C ARG A 49 -4.45 2.30 23.53
N ALA A 50 -4.80 1.03 23.35
CA ALA A 50 -4.15 -0.09 24.04
C ALA A 50 -2.77 -0.41 23.47
N ARG A 51 -2.32 0.26 22.39
CA ARG A 51 -1.09 -0.10 21.66
C ARG A 51 -1.05 -1.59 21.35
N SER A 52 -2.17 -2.11 20.86
CA SER A 52 -2.31 -3.52 20.52
C SER A 52 -1.31 -3.94 19.46
N ASP A 53 -0.99 -5.23 19.43
CA ASP A 53 -0.09 -5.79 18.43
C ASP A 53 -0.65 -5.69 17.00
N ALA A 54 0.23 -5.92 16.02
CA ALA A 54 -0.11 -5.87 14.60
C ALA A 54 -1.23 -6.85 14.24
N GLN A 55 -1.31 -8.00 14.89
CA GLN A 55 -2.31 -9.03 14.60
C GLN A 55 -3.73 -8.56 14.94
N ARG A 56 -3.92 -7.85 16.05
CA ARG A 56 -5.21 -7.25 16.40
C ARG A 56 -5.60 -6.12 15.47
N ALA A 57 -4.62 -5.31 15.05
CA ALA A 57 -4.87 -4.25 14.06
C ALA A 57 -5.25 -4.84 12.71
N ALA A 58 -4.60 -5.92 12.27
CA ALA A 58 -4.93 -6.66 11.06
C ALA A 58 -6.36 -7.24 11.12
N ALA A 59 -6.74 -7.87 12.23
CA ALA A 59 -8.10 -8.41 12.39
C ALA A 59 -9.19 -7.34 12.26
N VAL A 60 -8.96 -6.12 12.79
CA VAL A 60 -9.88 -5.00 12.60
C VAL A 60 -9.90 -4.53 11.15
N LEU A 61 -8.75 -4.54 10.46
CA LEU A 61 -8.67 -4.21 9.04
C LEU A 61 -9.46 -5.22 8.19
N ASP A 62 -9.29 -6.52 8.43
CA ASP A 62 -10.02 -7.57 7.72
C ASP A 62 -11.54 -7.39 7.83
N GLU A 63 -12.02 -7.03 9.02
CA GLU A 63 -13.44 -6.74 9.23
C GLU A 63 -13.89 -5.50 8.46
N VAL A 64 -13.07 -4.43 8.43
CA VAL A 64 -13.33 -3.25 7.60
C VAL A 64 -13.43 -3.65 6.13
N VAL A 65 -12.50 -4.47 5.64
CA VAL A 65 -12.50 -4.96 4.26
C VAL A 65 -13.76 -5.77 3.97
N GLN A 66 -14.17 -6.66 4.86
CA GLN A 66 -15.38 -7.46 4.70
C GLN A 66 -16.65 -6.61 4.60
N ILE A 67 -16.74 -5.53 5.40
CA ILE A 67 -17.88 -4.62 5.36
C ILE A 67 -17.89 -3.75 4.10
N LEU A 68 -16.73 -3.33 3.63
CA LEU A 68 -16.60 -2.44 2.50
C LEU A 68 -16.55 -3.17 1.16
N ALA A 69 -16.16 -4.45 1.16
CA ALA A 69 -16.09 -5.24 -0.06
C ALA A 69 -17.50 -5.52 -0.60
N PRO A 70 -17.70 -5.39 -1.90
CA PRO A 70 -18.95 -5.80 -2.54
C PRO A 70 -19.19 -7.31 -2.31
N THR A 71 -20.41 -7.70 -2.04
CA THR A 71 -20.80 -9.11 -1.75
C THR A 71 -20.53 -10.06 -2.94
N GLU A 72 -20.39 -9.52 -4.14
CA GLU A 72 -20.11 -10.26 -5.38
C GLU A 72 -18.75 -9.91 -5.96
N CYS A 73 -17.68 -10.20 -5.25
CA CYS A 73 -16.33 -10.11 -5.81
C CYS A 73 -15.95 -11.48 -6.40
N ARG A 74 -16.02 -11.60 -7.71
CA ARG A 74 -15.40 -12.69 -8.44
C ARG A 74 -13.89 -12.49 -8.35
N GLU A 75 -13.16 -13.48 -7.87
CA GLU A 75 -11.69 -13.42 -7.87
C GLU A 75 -11.21 -13.13 -9.31
N PRO A 76 -10.51 -12.02 -9.52
CA PRO A 76 -9.98 -11.72 -10.83
C PRO A 76 -8.91 -12.75 -11.16
N VAL A 77 -9.09 -13.53 -12.21
CA VAL A 77 -8.04 -14.39 -12.76
C VAL A 77 -6.99 -13.47 -13.38
N LEU A 78 -5.92 -13.21 -12.65
CA LEU A 78 -4.79 -12.44 -13.14
C LEU A 78 -4.08 -13.20 -14.27
N ASP A 79 -3.68 -12.48 -15.32
CA ASP A 79 -2.78 -13.02 -16.34
C ASP A 79 -1.47 -13.50 -15.66
N SER A 80 -1.09 -14.75 -15.87
CA SER A 80 0.10 -15.34 -15.25
C SER A 80 1.38 -14.53 -15.49
N ARG A 81 1.45 -13.79 -16.60
CA ARG A 81 2.57 -12.90 -16.93
C ARG A 81 2.58 -11.65 -16.06
N VAL A 82 1.41 -11.13 -15.70
CA VAL A 82 1.29 -10.02 -14.74
C VAL A 82 1.68 -10.49 -13.34
N SER A 83 1.22 -11.67 -12.91
CA SER A 83 1.64 -12.28 -11.65
C SER A 83 3.16 -12.47 -11.61
N ARG A 84 3.75 -12.98 -12.68
CA ARG A 84 5.21 -13.14 -12.77
C ARG A 84 5.97 -11.81 -12.78
N ALA A 85 5.46 -10.82 -13.51
CA ALA A 85 6.05 -9.46 -13.50
C ALA A 85 6.02 -8.85 -12.10
N ARG A 86 4.95 -9.06 -11.35
CA ARG A 86 4.79 -8.65 -9.96
C ARG A 86 5.83 -9.30 -9.05
N GLU A 87 6.02 -10.61 -9.13
CA GLU A 87 7.06 -11.33 -8.39
C GLU A 87 8.46 -10.77 -8.67
N ILE A 88 8.78 -10.47 -9.93
CA ILE A 88 10.05 -9.86 -10.32
C ILE A 88 10.22 -8.49 -9.68
N LEU A 89 9.17 -7.67 -9.66
CA LEU A 89 9.20 -6.35 -9.02
C LEU A 89 9.35 -6.46 -7.50
N HIS A 90 8.70 -7.44 -6.87
CA HIS A 90 8.82 -7.69 -5.43
C HIS A 90 10.20 -8.22 -5.01
N SER A 91 10.81 -9.06 -5.82
CA SER A 91 12.13 -9.66 -5.51
C SER A 91 13.32 -8.80 -5.94
N ALA A 92 13.07 -7.69 -6.66
CA ALA A 92 14.14 -6.84 -7.16
C ALA A 92 14.86 -6.10 -6.02
N PRO A 93 16.18 -6.24 -5.88
CA PRO A 93 16.96 -5.45 -4.93
C PRO A 93 16.76 -3.95 -5.21
N ASP A 94 16.65 -3.16 -4.15
CA ASP A 94 16.49 -1.69 -4.21
C ASP A 94 15.37 -1.19 -5.12
N ARG A 95 14.50 -2.07 -5.61
CA ARG A 95 13.41 -1.74 -6.54
C ARG A 95 13.89 -0.94 -7.77
N ARG A 96 15.11 -1.15 -8.23
CA ARG A 96 15.73 -0.41 -9.34
C ARG A 96 15.69 -1.16 -10.68
N VAL A 97 14.75 -2.08 -10.85
CA VAL A 97 14.60 -2.81 -12.11
C VAL A 97 13.85 -1.95 -13.16
N PRO A 98 14.39 -1.79 -14.36
CA PRO A 98 13.70 -1.14 -15.46
C PRO A 98 12.46 -1.93 -15.86
N ILE A 99 11.34 -1.26 -16.10
CA ILE A 99 10.10 -1.93 -16.54
C ILE A 99 10.29 -2.68 -17.87
N ALA A 100 11.20 -2.21 -18.74
CA ALA A 100 11.54 -2.88 -19.98
C ALA A 100 12.16 -4.27 -19.73
N ASP A 101 13.04 -4.39 -18.73
CA ASP A 101 13.66 -5.67 -18.36
C ASP A 101 12.63 -6.63 -17.75
N VAL A 102 11.71 -6.10 -16.94
CA VAL A 102 10.58 -6.90 -16.42
C VAL A 102 9.73 -7.42 -17.58
N ALA A 103 9.41 -6.58 -18.56
CA ALA A 103 8.63 -6.97 -19.73
C ALA A 103 9.32 -8.07 -20.53
N ALA A 104 10.62 -7.94 -20.78
CA ALA A 104 11.42 -8.95 -21.47
C ALA A 104 11.39 -10.31 -20.74
N ARG A 105 11.51 -10.29 -19.40
CA ARG A 105 11.50 -11.51 -18.56
C ARG A 105 10.15 -12.25 -18.54
N VAL A 106 9.06 -11.58 -18.92
CA VAL A 106 7.72 -12.17 -19.05
C VAL A 106 7.28 -12.28 -20.53
N SER A 107 8.22 -12.17 -21.46
CA SER A 107 7.99 -12.29 -22.91
C SER A 107 6.93 -11.34 -23.46
N LEU A 108 6.93 -10.10 -22.94
CA LEU A 108 6.05 -9.01 -23.37
C LEU A 108 6.86 -7.81 -23.86
N SER A 109 6.24 -7.02 -24.73
CA SER A 109 6.73 -5.67 -24.97
C SER A 109 6.44 -4.78 -23.75
N PRO A 110 7.25 -3.73 -23.49
CA PRO A 110 6.98 -2.78 -22.40
C PRO A 110 5.58 -2.16 -22.45
N SER A 111 5.09 -1.86 -23.65
CA SER A 111 3.74 -1.31 -23.88
C SER A 111 2.65 -2.33 -23.50
N ARG A 112 2.82 -3.60 -23.90
CA ARG A 112 1.85 -4.65 -23.58
C ARG A 112 1.82 -4.95 -22.09
N LEU A 113 2.99 -5.01 -21.44
CA LEU A 113 3.05 -5.16 -19.98
C LEU A 113 2.36 -3.99 -19.27
N ALA A 114 2.65 -2.75 -19.70
CA ALA A 114 2.03 -1.57 -19.09
C ALA A 114 0.50 -1.58 -19.21
N HIS A 115 -0.02 -2.04 -20.37
CA HIS A 115 -1.46 -2.19 -20.58
C HIS A 115 -2.08 -3.23 -19.65
N LEU A 116 -1.49 -4.44 -19.60
CA LEU A 116 -2.00 -5.52 -18.76
C LEU A 116 -1.94 -5.16 -17.27
N VAL A 117 -0.81 -4.65 -16.78
CA VAL A 117 -0.67 -4.22 -15.39
C VAL A 117 -1.70 -3.15 -15.03
N ARG A 118 -1.95 -2.19 -15.94
CA ARG A 118 -2.96 -1.16 -15.69
C ARG A 118 -4.39 -1.72 -15.67
N ALA A 119 -4.68 -2.67 -16.55
CA ALA A 119 -6.00 -3.31 -16.62
C ALA A 119 -6.32 -4.15 -15.37
N GLU A 120 -5.34 -4.88 -14.87
CA GLU A 120 -5.54 -5.83 -13.78
C GLU A 120 -5.31 -5.21 -12.40
N MET A 121 -4.29 -4.34 -12.25
CA MET A 121 -3.95 -3.71 -10.98
C MET A 121 -4.54 -2.30 -10.80
N GLY A 122 -5.28 -1.78 -11.79
CA GLY A 122 -5.88 -0.44 -11.73
C GLY A 122 -4.87 0.71 -11.77
N MET A 123 -3.55 0.43 -11.84
CA MET A 123 -2.51 1.45 -11.81
C MET A 123 -1.35 1.14 -12.76
N PRO A 124 -0.63 2.18 -13.26
CA PRO A 124 0.56 1.96 -14.09
C PRO A 124 1.68 1.24 -13.33
N ALA A 125 2.42 0.34 -13.99
CA ALA A 125 3.54 -0.41 -13.41
C ALA A 125 4.60 0.46 -12.71
N ARG A 126 4.89 1.65 -13.27
CA ARG A 126 5.80 2.62 -12.63
C ARG A 126 5.27 3.15 -11.30
N ARG A 127 3.95 3.35 -11.19
CA ARG A 127 3.33 3.79 -9.95
C ARG A 127 3.33 2.67 -8.91
N TYR A 128 3.13 1.44 -9.35
CA TYR A 128 3.24 0.26 -8.50
C TYR A 128 4.67 0.09 -7.95
N LEU A 129 5.69 0.21 -8.79
CA LEU A 129 7.09 0.19 -8.35
C LEU A 129 7.39 1.31 -7.34
N LEU A 130 6.85 2.49 -7.56
CA LEU A 130 7.01 3.61 -6.62
C LEU A 130 6.31 3.34 -5.28
N TRP A 131 5.16 2.64 -5.31
CA TRP A 131 4.46 2.16 -4.12
C TRP A 131 5.32 1.17 -3.34
N LEU A 132 5.92 0.17 -4.00
CA LEU A 132 6.81 -0.80 -3.36
C LEU A 132 8.01 -0.10 -2.67
N ARG A 133 8.64 0.85 -3.33
CA ARG A 133 9.70 1.67 -2.73
C ARG A 133 9.21 2.44 -1.50
N LEU A 134 8.00 3.01 -1.59
CA LEU A 134 7.42 3.75 -0.48
C LEU A 134 7.17 2.84 0.73
N ARG A 135 6.65 1.63 0.50
CA ARG A 135 6.45 0.61 1.53
C ARG A 135 7.79 0.24 2.21
N ASP A 136 8.81 -0.03 1.40
CA ASP A 136 10.14 -0.37 1.91
C ASP A 136 10.72 0.80 2.74
N ALA A 137 10.57 2.05 2.27
CA ALA A 137 10.99 3.24 3.04
C ALA A 137 10.24 3.37 4.37
N VAL A 138 8.93 3.10 4.39
CA VAL A 138 8.15 3.07 5.64
C VAL A 138 8.71 2.00 6.58
N GLY A 139 9.02 0.80 6.08
CA GLY A 139 9.65 -0.26 6.86
C GLY A 139 10.97 0.19 7.49
N GLU A 140 11.84 0.90 6.77
CA GLU A 140 13.08 1.45 7.32
C GLU A 140 12.83 2.52 8.40
N LEU A 141 11.92 3.45 8.12
CA LEU A 141 11.54 4.48 9.09
C LEU A 141 10.99 3.89 10.38
N THR A 142 10.23 2.80 10.31
CA THR A 142 9.70 2.12 11.50
C THR A 142 10.77 1.39 12.30
N ARG A 143 11.87 0.97 11.64
CA ARG A 143 13.05 0.42 12.29
C ARG A 143 13.98 1.48 12.88
N GLY A 144 13.61 2.75 12.78
CA GLY A 144 14.37 3.88 13.35
C GLY A 144 15.37 4.52 12.40
N ALA A 145 15.39 4.15 11.12
CA ALA A 145 16.26 4.81 10.14
C ALA A 145 15.86 6.28 9.95
N SER A 146 16.81 7.12 9.66
CA SER A 146 16.55 8.50 9.24
C SER A 146 15.85 8.54 7.88
N ILE A 147 15.21 9.66 7.54
CA ILE A 147 14.55 9.83 6.24
C ILE A 147 15.55 9.67 5.08
N THR A 148 16.79 10.07 5.28
CA THR A 148 17.86 9.94 4.28
C THR A 148 18.25 8.47 4.08
N GLU A 149 18.49 7.74 5.15
CA GLU A 149 18.81 6.31 5.10
C GLU A 149 17.65 5.51 4.48
N ALA A 150 16.42 5.76 4.92
CA ALA A 150 15.23 5.12 4.37
C ALA A 150 15.05 5.41 2.87
N ALA A 151 15.34 6.63 2.43
CA ALA A 151 15.28 6.99 1.01
C ALA A 151 16.29 6.16 0.20
N HIS A 152 17.53 6.09 0.63
CA HIS A 152 18.57 5.33 -0.06
C HIS A 152 18.27 3.83 -0.07
N ALA A 153 17.93 3.25 1.07
CA ALA A 153 17.60 1.83 1.20
C ALA A 153 16.42 1.41 0.30
N ALA A 154 15.42 2.29 0.16
CA ALA A 154 14.23 2.03 -0.66
C ALA A 154 14.40 2.44 -2.15
N GLY A 155 15.60 2.82 -2.59
CA GLY A 155 15.88 3.16 -3.99
C GLY A 155 15.36 4.52 -4.46
N PHE A 156 15.10 5.46 -3.56
CA PHE A 156 14.87 6.87 -3.89
C PHE A 156 16.21 7.58 -4.16
N ALA A 157 16.16 8.63 -4.98
CA ALA A 157 17.35 9.42 -5.30
C ALA A 157 17.88 10.16 -4.05
N ASP A 158 16.96 10.70 -3.24
CA ASP A 158 17.27 11.48 -2.04
C ASP A 158 16.05 11.55 -1.09
N ALA A 159 16.26 12.11 0.10
CA ALA A 159 15.22 12.33 1.11
C ALA A 159 14.10 13.28 0.63
N ALA A 160 14.42 14.24 -0.24
CA ALA A 160 13.44 15.17 -0.78
C ALA A 160 12.52 14.47 -1.79
N HIS A 161 13.08 13.57 -2.63
CA HIS A 161 12.29 12.72 -3.53
C HIS A 161 11.35 11.80 -2.74
N LEU A 162 11.84 11.12 -1.70
CA LEU A 162 11.00 10.32 -0.82
C LEU A 162 9.88 11.18 -0.22
N SER A 163 10.21 12.34 0.37
CA SER A 163 9.24 13.21 1.03
C SER A 163 8.15 13.73 0.09
N ARG A 164 8.51 14.13 -1.14
CA ARG A 164 7.55 14.56 -2.16
C ARG A 164 6.64 13.40 -2.60
N THR A 165 7.20 12.21 -2.77
CA THR A 165 6.45 11.01 -3.16
C THR A 165 5.50 10.60 -2.04
N PHE A 166 5.99 10.56 -0.82
CA PHE A 166 5.24 10.23 0.38
C PHE A 166 4.02 11.16 0.50
N ARG A 167 4.26 12.48 0.44
CA ARG A 167 3.17 13.47 0.51
C ARG A 167 2.15 13.33 -0.63
N ARG A 168 2.63 13.06 -1.86
CA ARG A 168 1.74 12.90 -3.03
C ARG A 168 0.89 11.64 -2.94
N MET A 169 1.42 10.55 -2.39
CA MET A 169 0.72 9.26 -2.33
C MET A 169 -0.14 9.13 -1.07
N LEU A 170 0.28 9.71 0.04
CA LEU A 170 -0.31 9.49 1.36
C LEU A 170 -0.95 10.75 1.96
N GLY A 171 -0.70 11.92 1.38
CA GLY A 171 -1.29 13.18 1.82
C GLY A 171 -0.52 13.90 2.93
N PHE A 172 0.48 13.28 3.55
CA PHE A 172 1.30 13.85 4.61
C PHE A 172 2.79 13.53 4.42
N THR A 173 3.68 14.12 5.20
CA THR A 173 5.13 13.93 5.08
C THR A 173 5.64 12.79 5.98
N PRO A 174 6.80 12.15 5.66
CA PRO A 174 7.43 11.18 6.54
C PRO A 174 7.66 11.72 7.95
N SER A 175 8.10 12.97 8.07
CA SER A 175 8.33 13.62 9.38
C SER A 175 7.03 13.75 10.18
N THR A 176 5.91 14.00 9.53
CA THR A 176 4.60 14.01 10.18
C THR A 176 4.21 12.61 10.64
N ALA A 177 4.41 11.60 9.79
CA ALA A 177 4.17 10.21 10.14
C ALA A 177 4.96 9.81 11.40
N LEU A 178 6.26 10.02 11.42
CA LEU A 178 7.14 9.69 12.55
C LEU A 178 6.74 10.39 13.85
N ARG A 179 6.30 11.64 13.77
CA ARG A 179 5.87 12.40 14.95
C ARG A 179 4.57 11.89 15.56
N VAL A 180 3.64 11.42 14.70
CA VAL A 180 2.29 10.99 15.11
C VAL A 180 2.23 9.50 15.40
N SER A 181 3.08 8.70 14.78
CA SER A 181 3.04 7.24 14.80
C SER A 181 4.03 6.64 15.76
N LYS A 182 3.70 6.55 17.03
CA LYS A 182 4.35 5.53 17.90
C LYS A 182 3.89 4.10 17.57
N PHE A 183 2.84 3.96 16.75
CA PHE A 183 2.18 2.68 16.45
C PHE A 183 2.79 1.92 15.27
N VAL A 184 3.46 2.59 14.36
CA VAL A 184 4.06 1.96 13.16
C VAL A 184 5.29 1.11 13.51
N GLN A 185 5.85 1.25 14.72
CA GLN A 185 7.07 0.55 15.13
C GLN A 185 6.88 -0.96 15.38
N ASP A 186 5.65 -1.45 15.48
CA ASP A 186 5.36 -2.84 15.86
C ASP A 186 4.82 -3.70 14.70
N MET A 187 4.74 -3.18 13.49
CA MET A 187 4.32 -3.98 12.32
C MET A 187 5.49 -4.86 11.84
N PRO A 188 5.37 -6.20 11.86
CA PRO A 188 6.38 -7.06 11.28
C PRO A 188 6.50 -6.74 9.79
N ALA A 189 7.75 -6.59 9.31
CA ALA A 189 8.03 -6.55 7.89
C ALA A 189 7.43 -7.81 7.26
N GLY A 190 6.42 -7.66 6.40
CA GLY A 190 5.76 -8.77 5.75
C GLY A 190 6.78 -9.71 5.09
N ARG A 191 6.65 -10.99 5.38
CA ARG A 191 7.40 -12.06 4.72
C ARG A 191 6.97 -12.18 3.26
#